data_8fe866d74deafcbc33019a17d07509fb
#
_entry.id   8fe866d74deafcbc33019a17d07509fb
#
_cell.length_a   1.000
_cell.length_b   1.000
_cell.length_c   1.000
_cell.angle_alpha   90.00
_cell.angle_beta   90.00
_cell.angle_gamma   90.00
#
_symmetry.space_group_name_H-M   'P 1'
#
loop_
_entity.id
_entity.type
_entity.pdbx_description
1 polymer ?
#
loop_
_entity_poly.entity_id
_entity_poly.type
_entity_poly.pdbx_seq_one_letter_code
_entity_poly.pdbx_strand_id
1 'polypeptide(L)'
;WMDVRLLYAFTTLFVIPICLLLNTNHSRTTAYRYFRHRQGFGRLRAAWSTYLNHCLFSQIVIDRFAVFAGKQFNIEIEGYESFEQLEAETKGFMIFSSHIGCYEVAGYSLISKTKRFNALVFGGEKATVTKGRQKVLVHNNIRMIPVLEDMSHLFLVNEALDNNEIVSMPADRVIGSAKSITHELLGAEVRFPAGPISVATLKEQDVLAVNVMKVSAKCYKVYVKRLSYDKQASRKEQMQQLTDSYVKELERKVRQYPLQWFNFYDFWT
;
A
#
# COMPACT_ATOMS: atom_id res chain seq x y z
N TRP A 1 -17.58 -12.18 -20.89
CA TRP A 1 -16.96 -11.88 -19.59
C TRP A 1 -18.06 -11.64 -18.55
N MET A 2 -18.02 -12.38 -17.46
CA MET A 2 -18.94 -12.20 -16.33
C MET A 2 -18.73 -10.82 -15.70
N ASP A 3 -19.82 -10.07 -15.39
CA ASP A 3 -19.69 -8.79 -14.68
C ASP A 3 -19.18 -9.04 -13.25
N VAL A 4 -18.07 -8.40 -12.88
CA VAL A 4 -17.47 -8.54 -11.53
C VAL A 4 -18.46 -8.21 -10.41
N ARG A 5 -19.48 -7.40 -10.69
CA ARG A 5 -20.53 -7.07 -9.72
C ARG A 5 -21.33 -8.28 -9.25
N LEU A 6 -21.50 -9.29 -10.11
CA LEU A 6 -22.13 -10.56 -9.73
C LEU A 6 -21.26 -11.31 -8.71
N LEU A 7 -19.93 -11.31 -8.91
CA LEU A 7 -18.98 -11.90 -7.95
C LEU A 7 -18.98 -11.12 -6.63
N TYR A 8 -19.06 -9.79 -6.68
CA TYR A 8 -19.17 -8.98 -5.46
C TYR A 8 -20.44 -9.30 -4.69
N ALA A 9 -21.60 -9.38 -5.38
CA ALA A 9 -22.86 -9.75 -4.75
C ALA A 9 -22.77 -11.15 -4.12
N PHE A 10 -22.27 -12.13 -4.86
CA PHE A 10 -22.08 -13.49 -4.37
C PHE A 10 -21.16 -13.54 -3.12
N THR A 11 -19.98 -12.92 -3.19
CA THR A 11 -19.05 -12.94 -2.04
C THR A 11 -19.64 -12.21 -0.84
N THR A 12 -20.28 -11.06 -1.08
CA THR A 12 -20.92 -10.27 -0.01
C THR A 12 -22.02 -11.05 0.69
N LEU A 13 -22.90 -11.73 -0.05
CA LEU A 13 -24.09 -12.39 0.52
C LEU A 13 -23.78 -13.78 1.11
N PHE A 14 -22.86 -14.52 0.51
CA PHE A 14 -22.66 -15.93 0.87
C PHE A 14 -21.28 -16.20 1.48
N VAL A 15 -20.20 -15.61 0.97
CA VAL A 15 -18.84 -15.96 1.41
C VAL A 15 -18.46 -15.21 2.69
N ILE A 16 -18.60 -13.87 2.68
CA ILE A 16 -18.16 -13.04 3.80
C ILE A 16 -18.88 -13.34 5.11
N PRO A 17 -20.22 -13.56 5.14
CA PRO A 17 -20.88 -13.95 6.38
C PRO A 17 -20.31 -15.25 6.98
N ILE A 18 -20.03 -16.27 6.16
CA ILE A 18 -19.44 -17.52 6.62
C ILE A 18 -18.02 -17.29 7.16
N CYS A 19 -17.18 -16.55 6.44
CA CYS A 19 -15.82 -16.21 6.87
C CYS A 19 -15.82 -15.48 8.22
N LEU A 20 -16.73 -14.52 8.41
CA LEU A 20 -16.85 -13.79 9.66
C LEU A 20 -17.40 -14.63 10.81
N LEU A 21 -18.26 -15.60 10.55
CA LEU A 21 -18.72 -16.56 11.56
C LEU A 21 -17.59 -17.48 12.03
N LEU A 22 -16.82 -18.03 11.10
CA LEU A 22 -15.69 -18.90 11.42
C LEU A 22 -14.54 -18.15 12.11
N ASN A 23 -14.23 -16.92 11.68
CA ASN A 23 -13.21 -16.02 12.25
C ASN A 23 -11.87 -16.72 12.60
N THR A 24 -11.41 -17.65 11.78
CA THR A 24 -10.26 -18.52 12.06
C THR A 24 -8.93 -17.78 12.26
N ASN A 25 -8.81 -16.60 11.65
CA ASN A 25 -7.61 -15.74 11.70
C ASN A 25 -7.80 -14.48 12.54
N HIS A 26 -8.83 -14.41 13.37
CA HIS A 26 -9.18 -13.26 14.21
C HIS A 26 -9.43 -11.94 13.46
N SER A 27 -9.53 -11.95 12.13
CA SER A 27 -9.68 -10.73 11.30
C SER A 27 -10.92 -9.91 11.67
N ARG A 28 -12.04 -10.57 12.00
CA ARG A 28 -13.26 -9.91 12.48
C ARG A 28 -13.01 -9.12 13.74
N THR A 29 -12.38 -9.73 14.72
CA THR A 29 -12.12 -9.11 16.03
C THR A 29 -11.19 -7.91 15.90
N THR A 30 -10.13 -8.06 15.10
CA THR A 30 -9.16 -6.99 14.85
C THR A 30 -9.80 -5.81 14.12
N ALA A 31 -10.56 -6.07 13.05
CA ALA A 31 -11.27 -5.01 12.32
C ALA A 31 -12.31 -4.31 13.20
N TYR A 32 -13.06 -5.07 14.03
CA TYR A 32 -14.02 -4.49 14.96
C TYR A 32 -13.32 -3.57 15.98
N ARG A 33 -12.17 -3.99 16.56
CA ARG A 33 -11.38 -3.16 17.48
C ARG A 33 -10.90 -1.87 16.82
N TYR A 34 -10.41 -1.96 15.57
CA TYR A 34 -10.03 -0.80 14.79
C TYR A 34 -11.18 0.20 14.65
N PHE A 35 -12.37 -0.23 14.23
CA PHE A 35 -13.53 0.68 14.11
C PHE A 35 -13.99 1.23 15.45
N ARG A 36 -13.98 0.43 16.52
CA ARG A 36 -14.40 0.84 17.83
C ARG A 36 -13.44 1.83 18.50
N HIS A 37 -12.15 1.49 18.51
CA HIS A 37 -11.16 2.18 19.35
C HIS A 37 -10.34 3.22 18.59
N ARG A 38 -10.16 3.06 17.29
CA ARG A 38 -9.36 3.98 16.48
C ARG A 38 -10.20 4.94 15.64
N GLN A 39 -11.32 4.46 15.10
CA GLN A 39 -12.27 5.31 14.38
C GLN A 39 -13.37 5.92 15.28
N GLY A 40 -13.48 5.49 16.54
CA GLY A 40 -14.47 6.01 17.49
C GLY A 40 -15.92 5.62 17.17
N PHE A 41 -16.17 4.58 16.35
CA PHE A 41 -17.53 4.21 15.95
C PHE A 41 -18.31 3.57 17.10
N GLY A 42 -19.61 3.82 17.19
CA GLY A 42 -20.51 3.11 18.10
C GLY A 42 -20.56 1.60 17.80
N ARG A 43 -20.99 0.77 18.76
CA ARG A 43 -20.95 -0.71 18.66
C ARG A 43 -21.59 -1.25 17.38
N LEU A 44 -22.81 -0.81 17.04
CA LEU A 44 -23.53 -1.28 15.84
C LEU A 44 -22.83 -0.82 14.55
N ARG A 45 -22.39 0.46 14.50
CA ARG A 45 -21.66 1.00 13.37
C ARG A 45 -20.32 0.27 13.18
N ALA A 46 -19.60 -0.04 14.25
CA ALA A 46 -18.34 -0.78 14.18
C ALA A 46 -18.56 -2.20 13.65
N ALA A 47 -19.60 -2.91 14.11
CA ALA A 47 -19.95 -4.24 13.60
C ALA A 47 -20.30 -4.21 12.11
N TRP A 48 -21.14 -3.27 11.70
CA TRP A 48 -21.50 -3.09 10.29
C TRP A 48 -20.29 -2.70 9.43
N SER A 49 -19.45 -1.78 9.90
CA SER A 49 -18.22 -1.39 9.22
C SER A 49 -17.23 -2.54 9.09
N THR A 50 -17.15 -3.43 10.08
CA THR A 50 -16.35 -4.67 9.99
C THR A 50 -16.82 -5.55 8.85
N TYR A 51 -18.13 -5.77 8.72
CA TYR A 51 -18.69 -6.53 7.60
C TYR A 51 -18.36 -5.87 6.25
N LEU A 52 -18.62 -4.56 6.11
CA LEU A 52 -18.34 -3.82 4.88
C LEU A 52 -16.85 -3.80 4.52
N ASN A 53 -15.96 -3.71 5.51
CA ASN A 53 -14.51 -3.77 5.28
C ASN A 53 -14.09 -5.11 4.65
N HIS A 54 -14.62 -6.24 5.15
CA HIS A 54 -14.35 -7.55 4.57
C HIS A 54 -14.97 -7.71 3.16
N CYS A 55 -16.16 -7.14 2.93
CA CYS A 55 -16.77 -7.10 1.60
C CYS A 55 -15.90 -6.32 0.60
N LEU A 56 -15.40 -5.14 0.98
CA LEU A 56 -14.50 -4.34 0.15
C LEU A 56 -13.17 -5.05 -0.09
N PHE A 57 -12.61 -5.70 0.93
CA PHE A 57 -11.40 -6.51 0.75
C PHE A 57 -11.60 -7.61 -0.29
N SER A 58 -12.72 -8.35 -0.21
CA SER A 58 -13.04 -9.39 -1.20
C SER A 58 -13.17 -8.83 -2.63
N GLN A 59 -13.77 -7.63 -2.77
CA GLN A 59 -13.87 -6.97 -4.07
C GLN A 59 -12.49 -6.61 -4.63
N ILE A 60 -11.58 -6.09 -3.80
CA ILE A 60 -10.21 -5.77 -4.23
C ILE A 60 -9.45 -7.02 -4.67
N VAL A 61 -9.63 -8.14 -3.96
CA VAL A 61 -9.04 -9.42 -4.37
C VAL A 61 -9.60 -9.87 -5.72
N ILE A 62 -10.93 -9.78 -5.93
CA ILE A 62 -11.55 -10.09 -7.22
C ILE A 62 -11.02 -9.18 -8.33
N ASP A 63 -10.91 -7.87 -8.06
CA ASP A 63 -10.43 -6.90 -9.05
C ASP A 63 -8.99 -7.17 -9.47
N ARG A 64 -8.12 -7.55 -8.53
CA ARG A 64 -6.75 -7.95 -8.84
C ARG A 64 -6.71 -9.11 -9.85
N PHE A 65 -7.49 -10.15 -9.61
CA PHE A 65 -7.57 -11.28 -10.55
C PHE A 65 -8.24 -10.88 -11.87
N ALA A 66 -9.23 -9.98 -11.84
CA ALA A 66 -9.87 -9.46 -13.05
C ALA A 66 -8.86 -8.67 -13.92
N VAL A 67 -7.97 -7.86 -13.31
CA VAL A 67 -6.88 -7.18 -14.02
C VAL A 67 -5.91 -8.19 -14.63
N PHE A 68 -5.53 -9.25 -13.92
CA PHE A 68 -4.69 -10.32 -14.48
C PHE A 68 -5.36 -11.05 -15.65
N ALA A 69 -6.69 -11.05 -15.68
CA ALA A 69 -7.48 -11.57 -16.79
C ALA A 69 -7.76 -10.53 -17.91
N GLY A 70 -7.11 -9.34 -17.86
CA GLY A 70 -7.21 -8.30 -18.88
C GLY A 70 -8.37 -7.31 -18.71
N LYS A 71 -9.06 -7.33 -17.55
CA LYS A 71 -10.08 -6.32 -17.27
C LYS A 71 -9.44 -4.97 -16.96
N GLN A 72 -9.98 -3.91 -17.52
CA GLN A 72 -9.58 -2.54 -17.23
C GLN A 72 -10.57 -1.87 -16.27
N PHE A 73 -10.03 -1.04 -15.38
CA PHE A 73 -10.78 -0.15 -14.51
C PHE A 73 -10.50 1.31 -14.89
N ASN A 74 -11.44 2.18 -14.64
CA ASN A 74 -11.20 3.61 -14.75
C ASN A 74 -10.27 4.04 -13.62
N ILE A 75 -9.21 4.76 -13.95
CA ILE A 75 -8.22 5.25 -12.98
C ILE A 75 -8.25 6.78 -13.03
N GLU A 76 -8.54 7.39 -11.89
CA GLU A 76 -8.37 8.82 -11.67
C GLU A 76 -7.09 9.03 -10.85
N ILE A 77 -6.29 10.03 -11.18
CA ILE A 77 -5.06 10.32 -10.43
C ILE A 77 -5.12 11.76 -9.92
N GLU A 78 -4.94 11.92 -8.62
CA GLU A 78 -4.81 13.21 -7.95
C GLU A 78 -3.36 13.41 -7.50
N GLY A 79 -2.77 14.56 -7.84
CA GLY A 79 -1.37 14.89 -7.52
C GLY A 79 -0.37 14.29 -8.50
N TYR A 80 -0.78 13.93 -9.73
CA TYR A 80 0.07 13.32 -10.75
C TYR A 80 1.24 14.23 -11.15
N GLU A 81 1.06 15.53 -11.08
CA GLU A 81 2.09 16.53 -11.33
C GLU A 81 3.34 16.34 -10.46
N SER A 82 3.18 15.86 -9.22
CA SER A 82 4.32 15.54 -8.36
C SER A 82 5.14 14.35 -8.87
N PHE A 83 4.48 13.38 -9.51
CA PHE A 83 5.15 12.24 -10.15
C PHE A 83 5.87 12.69 -11.42
N GLU A 84 5.21 13.48 -12.28
CA GLU A 84 5.80 13.98 -13.53
C GLU A 84 7.02 14.86 -13.27
N GLN A 85 6.98 15.71 -12.24
CA GLN A 85 8.12 16.53 -11.85
C GLN A 85 9.34 15.68 -11.50
N LEU A 86 9.17 14.67 -10.63
CA LEU A 86 10.26 13.78 -10.24
C LEU A 86 10.70 12.84 -11.38
N GLU A 87 9.79 12.45 -12.26
CA GLU A 87 10.14 11.67 -13.44
C GLU A 87 11.02 12.47 -14.41
N ALA A 88 10.79 13.77 -14.56
CA ALA A 88 11.56 14.65 -15.42
C ALA A 88 12.97 14.98 -14.86
N GLU A 89 13.18 14.84 -13.54
CA GLU A 89 14.49 15.02 -12.92
C GLU A 89 15.45 13.89 -13.32
N THR A 90 16.76 14.14 -13.31
CA THR A 90 17.77 13.10 -13.59
C THR A 90 17.81 12.04 -12.50
N LYS A 91 17.65 12.45 -11.23
CA LYS A 91 17.74 11.58 -10.05
C LYS A 91 16.53 10.64 -9.95
N GLY A 92 16.75 9.43 -9.46
CA GLY A 92 15.70 8.51 -9.08
C GLY A 92 14.93 9.00 -7.86
N PHE A 93 13.82 8.36 -7.54
CA PHE A 93 13.01 8.68 -6.35
C PHE A 93 12.33 7.44 -5.78
N MET A 94 11.81 7.57 -4.56
CA MET A 94 11.13 6.49 -3.89
C MET A 94 9.62 6.72 -3.82
N ILE A 95 8.87 5.62 -3.83
CA ILE A 95 7.42 5.59 -3.59
C ILE A 95 7.15 4.76 -2.35
N PHE A 96 6.50 5.38 -1.35
CA PHE A 96 5.97 4.67 -0.19
C PHE A 96 4.49 4.34 -0.41
N SER A 97 4.19 3.07 -0.41
CA SER A 97 2.82 2.57 -0.43
C SER A 97 2.41 2.04 0.94
N SER A 98 1.13 1.74 1.11
CA SER A 98 0.56 1.19 2.33
C SER A 98 -0.53 0.17 2.04
N HIS A 99 -0.92 -0.63 3.03
CA HIS A 99 -1.98 -1.64 2.89
C HIS A 99 -3.39 -1.05 3.10
N ILE A 100 -3.56 0.20 2.66
CA ILE A 100 -4.88 0.82 2.51
C ILE A 100 -5.29 0.78 1.04
N GLY A 101 -6.54 0.41 0.76
CA GLY A 101 -7.03 0.28 -0.61
C GLY A 101 -6.32 -0.82 -1.42
N CYS A 102 -5.96 -0.55 -2.66
CA CYS A 102 -5.35 -1.51 -3.57
C CYS A 102 -4.04 -0.98 -4.17
N TYR A 103 -2.96 -1.05 -3.42
CA TYR A 103 -1.65 -0.54 -3.85
C TYR A 103 -1.13 -1.21 -5.14
N GLU A 104 -1.56 -2.42 -5.47
CA GLU A 104 -1.12 -3.11 -6.69
C GLU A 104 -1.60 -2.42 -7.97
N VAL A 105 -2.77 -1.80 -7.93
CA VAL A 105 -3.29 -1.03 -9.08
C VAL A 105 -2.44 0.21 -9.36
N ALA A 106 -1.71 0.74 -8.37
CA ALA A 106 -0.78 1.85 -8.58
C ALA A 106 0.32 1.50 -9.60
N GLY A 107 0.85 0.28 -9.55
CA GLY A 107 1.84 -0.20 -10.52
C GLY A 107 1.31 -0.29 -11.96
N TYR A 108 -0.02 -0.31 -12.13
CA TYR A 108 -0.65 -0.33 -13.45
C TYR A 108 -1.02 1.07 -13.97
N SER A 109 -1.01 2.08 -13.10
CA SER A 109 -1.47 3.44 -13.42
C SER A 109 -0.36 4.50 -13.40
N LEU A 110 0.67 4.32 -12.58
CA LEU A 110 1.84 5.19 -12.54
C LEU A 110 2.95 4.60 -13.41
N ILE A 111 2.78 4.70 -14.73
CA ILE A 111 3.75 4.19 -15.71
C ILE A 111 4.78 5.28 -15.96
N SER A 112 6.03 4.99 -15.61
CA SER A 112 7.15 5.85 -15.99
C SER A 112 7.54 5.61 -17.45
N LYS A 113 7.73 6.70 -18.18
CA LYS A 113 8.17 6.67 -19.58
C LYS A 113 9.70 6.63 -19.70
N THR A 114 10.39 7.13 -18.70
CA THR A 114 11.84 7.37 -18.77
C THR A 114 12.65 6.52 -17.79
N LYS A 115 12.09 6.18 -16.63
CA LYS A 115 12.75 5.46 -15.54
C LYS A 115 12.20 4.04 -15.39
N ARG A 116 13.07 3.08 -15.09
CA ARG A 116 12.61 1.75 -14.68
C ARG A 116 11.92 1.85 -13.32
N PHE A 117 10.82 1.14 -13.17
CA PHE A 117 10.05 1.08 -11.92
C PHE A 117 10.35 -0.25 -11.20
N ASN A 118 10.89 -0.18 -9.99
CA ASN A 118 11.20 -1.35 -9.17
C ASN A 118 10.20 -1.45 -8.03
N ALA A 119 9.40 -2.50 -8.01
CA ALA A 119 8.40 -2.75 -6.96
C ALA A 119 8.88 -3.84 -6.00
N LEU A 120 9.02 -3.51 -4.71
CA LEU A 120 9.26 -4.52 -3.69
C LEU A 120 7.99 -5.32 -3.44
N VAL A 121 8.12 -6.64 -3.48
CA VAL A 121 7.02 -7.58 -3.28
C VAL A 121 7.38 -8.62 -2.22
N PHE A 122 6.38 -9.15 -1.53
CA PHE A 122 6.62 -10.20 -0.53
C PHE A 122 7.13 -11.48 -1.21
N GLY A 123 8.31 -11.97 -0.80
CA GLY A 123 8.97 -13.13 -1.41
C GLY A 123 8.26 -14.48 -1.18
N GLY A 124 7.35 -14.55 -0.19
CA GLY A 124 6.57 -15.75 0.13
C GLY A 124 5.24 -15.89 -0.62
N GLU A 125 4.98 -15.09 -1.66
CA GLU A 125 3.73 -15.20 -2.43
C GLU A 125 3.64 -16.48 -3.27
N LYS A 126 2.41 -17.00 -3.41
CA LYS A 126 2.16 -18.17 -4.27
C LYS A 126 2.56 -17.88 -5.72
N ALA A 127 3.25 -18.83 -6.36
CA ALA A 127 3.75 -18.73 -7.72
C ALA A 127 2.68 -18.28 -8.75
N THR A 128 1.41 -18.63 -8.54
CA THR A 128 0.29 -18.24 -9.41
C THR A 128 0.04 -16.73 -9.39
N VAL A 129 0.14 -16.10 -8.22
CA VAL A 129 -0.03 -14.63 -8.06
C VAL A 129 1.14 -13.90 -8.70
N THR A 130 2.37 -14.38 -8.45
CA THR A 130 3.59 -13.83 -9.03
C THR A 130 3.58 -13.90 -10.57
N LYS A 131 3.20 -15.06 -11.15
CA LYS A 131 3.08 -15.22 -12.61
C LYS A 131 1.99 -14.33 -13.22
N GLY A 132 0.84 -14.19 -12.56
CA GLY A 132 -0.24 -13.29 -13.01
C GLY A 132 0.21 -11.83 -13.04
N ARG A 133 0.88 -11.39 -11.98
CA ARG A 133 1.45 -10.05 -11.87
C ARG A 133 2.52 -9.80 -12.92
N GLN A 134 3.45 -10.73 -13.13
CA GLN A 134 4.50 -10.63 -14.15
C GLN A 134 3.94 -10.36 -15.54
N LYS A 135 2.89 -11.07 -15.97
CA LYS A 135 2.28 -10.88 -17.29
C LYS A 135 1.79 -9.44 -17.52
N VAL A 136 1.28 -8.79 -16.50
CA VAL A 136 0.77 -7.41 -16.61
C VAL A 136 1.90 -6.38 -16.49
N LEU A 137 2.91 -6.65 -15.66
CA LEU A 137 3.96 -5.68 -15.32
C LEU A 137 5.12 -5.65 -16.32
N VAL A 138 5.43 -6.78 -16.97
CA VAL A 138 6.55 -6.86 -17.95
C VAL A 138 6.36 -5.88 -19.12
N HIS A 139 5.12 -5.63 -19.53
CA HIS A 139 4.84 -4.68 -20.61
C HIS A 139 5.00 -3.20 -20.17
N ASN A 140 5.13 -2.93 -18.87
CA ASN A 140 5.12 -1.59 -18.29
C ASN A 140 6.48 -1.16 -17.72
N ASN A 141 7.60 -1.80 -18.10
CA ASN A 141 8.95 -1.51 -17.59
C ASN A 141 9.06 -1.61 -16.05
N ILE A 142 8.32 -2.55 -15.45
CA ILE A 142 8.30 -2.77 -14.00
C ILE A 142 9.08 -4.03 -13.64
N ARG A 143 10.13 -3.86 -12.80
CA ARG A 143 10.90 -4.94 -12.20
C ARG A 143 10.35 -5.26 -10.81
N MET A 144 10.09 -6.52 -10.51
CA MET A 144 9.73 -6.95 -9.14
C MET A 144 10.98 -7.37 -8.38
N ILE A 145 11.15 -6.83 -7.19
CA ILE A 145 12.21 -7.20 -6.26
C ILE A 145 11.59 -7.97 -5.10
N PRO A 146 11.79 -9.29 -4.97
CA PRO A 146 11.27 -10.05 -3.85
C PRO A 146 12.02 -9.70 -2.56
N VAL A 147 11.29 -9.41 -1.49
CA VAL A 147 11.85 -9.24 -0.15
C VAL A 147 12.18 -10.61 0.42
N LEU A 148 13.48 -10.87 0.65
CA LEU A 148 14.01 -12.14 1.14
C LEU A 148 14.60 -11.94 2.55
N GLU A 149 14.65 -13.03 3.32
CA GLU A 149 15.17 -13.02 4.71
C GLU A 149 16.68 -12.71 4.77
N ASP A 150 17.42 -13.07 3.72
CA ASP A 150 18.88 -12.83 3.58
C ASP A 150 19.22 -11.36 3.29
N MET A 151 18.23 -10.48 3.22
CA MET A 151 18.39 -9.05 2.92
C MET A 151 19.00 -8.72 1.56
N SER A 152 19.13 -9.70 0.66
CA SER A 152 19.73 -9.52 -0.69
C SER A 152 18.97 -8.49 -1.54
N HIS A 153 17.68 -8.32 -1.30
CA HIS A 153 16.87 -7.28 -1.94
C HIS A 153 17.40 -5.86 -1.71
N LEU A 154 18.14 -5.60 -0.62
CA LEU A 154 18.72 -4.28 -0.36
C LEU A 154 19.81 -3.91 -1.36
N PHE A 155 20.58 -4.88 -1.88
CA PHE A 155 21.55 -4.64 -2.95
C PHE A 155 20.85 -4.19 -4.22
N LEU A 156 19.72 -4.84 -4.57
CA LEU A 156 18.92 -4.51 -5.75
C LEU A 156 18.26 -3.13 -5.63
N VAL A 157 17.82 -2.77 -4.41
CA VAL A 157 17.29 -1.43 -4.11
C VAL A 157 18.38 -0.36 -4.26
N ASN A 158 19.57 -0.59 -3.72
CA ASN A 158 20.69 0.33 -3.86
C ASN A 158 21.11 0.50 -5.33
N GLU A 159 21.25 -0.62 -6.07
CA GLU A 159 21.54 -0.62 -7.50
C GLU A 159 20.53 0.22 -8.28
N ALA A 160 19.22 0.02 -8.03
CA ALA A 160 18.17 0.76 -8.72
C ALA A 160 18.25 2.27 -8.44
N LEU A 161 18.47 2.67 -7.19
CA LEU A 161 18.61 4.08 -6.83
C LEU A 161 19.88 4.72 -7.39
N ASP A 162 21.00 3.97 -7.44
CA ASP A 162 22.27 4.45 -8.04
C ASP A 162 22.16 4.59 -9.57
N ASN A 163 21.28 3.81 -10.20
CA ASN A 163 20.93 3.92 -11.62
C ASN A 163 19.83 4.97 -11.90
N ASN A 164 19.47 5.79 -10.92
CA ASN A 164 18.39 6.80 -11.03
C ASN A 164 17.02 6.24 -11.40
N GLU A 165 16.72 5.02 -10.94
CA GLU A 165 15.44 4.35 -11.16
C GLU A 165 14.43 4.68 -10.04
N ILE A 166 13.17 4.32 -10.24
CA ILE A 166 12.11 4.44 -9.23
C ILE A 166 12.10 3.18 -8.37
N VAL A 167 12.02 3.35 -7.04
CA VAL A 167 11.85 2.24 -6.10
C VAL A 167 10.58 2.42 -5.30
N SER A 168 9.63 1.47 -5.46
CA SER A 168 8.37 1.44 -4.70
C SER A 168 8.41 0.36 -3.64
N MET A 169 8.09 0.74 -2.40
CA MET A 169 8.07 -0.20 -1.27
C MET A 169 6.95 0.11 -0.27
N PRO A 170 6.31 -0.92 0.30
CA PRO A 170 5.39 -0.73 1.42
C PRO A 170 6.14 -0.20 2.64
N ALA A 171 5.57 0.80 3.31
CA ALA A 171 6.20 1.47 4.45
C ALA A 171 5.34 1.45 5.74
N ASP A 172 4.24 0.69 5.74
CA ASP A 172 3.31 0.66 6.87
C ASP A 172 3.42 -0.59 7.77
N ARG A 173 3.99 -1.71 7.30
CA ARG A 173 4.06 -2.97 8.07
C ARG A 173 5.47 -3.33 8.47
N VAL A 174 5.67 -3.65 9.74
CA VAL A 174 6.92 -4.25 10.22
C VAL A 174 6.86 -5.76 9.94
N ILE A 175 7.53 -6.21 8.88
CA ILE A 175 7.63 -7.63 8.51
C ILE A 175 9.12 -7.99 8.45
N GLY A 176 9.52 -9.00 9.23
CA GLY A 176 10.88 -9.52 9.20
C GLY A 176 11.99 -8.53 9.62
N SER A 177 11.65 -7.28 9.93
CA SER A 177 12.62 -6.25 10.33
C SER A 177 12.72 -6.15 11.84
N ALA A 178 13.92 -6.29 12.37
CA ALA A 178 14.19 -6.03 13.78
C ALA A 178 14.16 -4.53 14.13
N LYS A 179 14.30 -3.63 13.15
CA LYS A 179 14.35 -2.19 13.35
C LYS A 179 13.02 -1.53 12.96
N SER A 180 12.46 -0.80 13.90
CA SER A 180 11.23 -0.04 13.72
C SER A 180 11.37 1.38 14.29
N ILE A 181 10.51 2.27 13.80
CA ILE A 181 10.34 3.64 14.32
C ILE A 181 8.97 3.69 14.96
N THR A 182 8.93 4.12 16.21
CA THR A 182 7.69 4.33 16.95
C THR A 182 7.09 5.69 16.58
N HIS A 183 5.80 5.70 16.31
CA HIS A 183 5.04 6.92 16.00
C HIS A 183 3.59 6.77 16.48
N GLU A 184 2.84 7.87 16.52
CA GLU A 184 1.41 7.85 16.82
C GLU A 184 0.58 7.77 15.53
N LEU A 185 -0.41 6.88 15.47
CA LEU A 185 -1.42 6.79 14.41
C LEU A 185 -2.81 6.60 15.04
N LEU A 186 -3.76 7.47 14.67
CA LEU A 186 -5.14 7.44 15.20
C LEU A 186 -5.19 7.47 16.72
N GLY A 187 -4.34 8.29 17.36
CA GLY A 187 -4.30 8.49 18.80
C GLY A 187 -3.68 7.35 19.60
N ALA A 188 -2.87 6.50 18.98
CA ALA A 188 -2.11 5.48 19.70
C ALA A 188 -0.79 5.13 19.05
N GLU A 189 0.13 4.67 19.89
CA GLU A 189 1.47 4.27 19.48
C GLU A 189 1.45 3.06 18.54
N VAL A 190 2.25 3.15 17.48
CA VAL A 190 2.47 2.08 16.50
C VAL A 190 3.93 2.04 16.08
N ARG A 191 4.35 0.92 15.50
CA ARG A 191 5.69 0.74 14.94
C ARG A 191 5.64 0.68 13.42
N PHE A 192 6.45 1.52 12.78
CA PHE A 192 6.69 1.52 11.34
C PHE A 192 8.04 0.90 11.00
N PRO A 193 8.22 0.26 9.83
CA PRO A 193 9.52 -0.30 9.44
C PRO A 193 10.54 0.83 9.21
N ALA A 194 11.70 0.74 9.85
CA ALA A 194 12.76 1.72 9.68
C ALA A 194 13.47 1.62 8.32
N GLY A 195 13.39 0.47 7.64
CA GLY A 195 14.09 0.21 6.38
C GLY A 195 13.80 1.23 5.28
N PRO A 196 12.54 1.42 4.86
CA PRO A 196 12.17 2.40 3.83
C PRO A 196 12.66 3.81 4.15
N ILE A 197 12.41 4.27 5.37
CA ILE A 197 12.81 5.60 5.85
C ILE A 197 14.33 5.75 5.84
N SER A 198 15.04 4.71 6.33
CA SER A 198 16.51 4.72 6.39
C SER A 198 17.16 4.78 5.00
N VAL A 199 16.62 4.03 4.03
CA VAL A 199 17.12 4.05 2.64
C VAL A 199 16.88 5.41 2.01
N ALA A 200 15.66 5.95 2.15
CA ALA A 200 15.32 7.25 1.57
C ALA A 200 16.21 8.37 2.10
N THR A 201 16.42 8.44 3.42
CA THR A 201 17.23 9.49 4.05
C THR A 201 18.74 9.28 3.82
N LEU A 202 19.22 8.03 3.75
CA LEU A 202 20.64 7.74 3.46
C LEU A 202 21.05 8.19 2.06
N LYS A 203 20.15 8.02 1.10
CA LYS A 203 20.36 8.35 -0.32
C LYS A 203 19.81 9.74 -0.68
N GLU A 204 19.31 10.51 0.30
CA GLU A 204 18.69 11.83 0.12
C GLU A 204 17.65 11.85 -1.01
N GLN A 205 16.83 10.79 -1.04
CA GLN A 205 15.82 10.59 -2.09
C GLN A 205 14.61 11.51 -1.88
N ASP A 206 14.01 11.94 -2.97
CA ASP A 206 12.65 12.44 -2.94
C ASP A 206 11.69 11.26 -2.78
N VAL A 207 10.61 11.47 -2.04
CA VAL A 207 9.68 10.41 -1.69
C VAL A 207 8.25 10.84 -2.00
N LEU A 208 7.51 9.98 -2.70
CA LEU A 208 6.08 10.10 -2.90
C LEU A 208 5.33 9.08 -2.03
N ALA A 209 4.30 9.51 -1.33
CA ALA A 209 3.30 8.58 -0.80
C ALA A 209 2.25 8.32 -1.87
N VAL A 210 1.99 7.05 -2.18
CA VAL A 210 0.99 6.64 -3.17
C VAL A 210 -0.02 5.71 -2.53
N ASN A 211 -1.28 6.15 -2.54
CA ASN A 211 -2.41 5.38 -2.01
C ASN A 211 -3.47 5.22 -3.09
N VAL A 212 -4.03 4.01 -3.23
CA VAL A 212 -4.97 3.68 -4.30
C VAL A 212 -6.29 3.21 -3.71
N MET A 213 -7.34 4.00 -3.87
CA MET A 213 -8.66 3.74 -3.28
C MET A 213 -9.66 3.29 -4.33
N LYS A 214 -10.43 2.27 -4.00
CA LYS A 214 -11.60 1.89 -4.77
C LYS A 214 -12.73 2.90 -4.49
N VAL A 215 -13.17 3.65 -5.51
CA VAL A 215 -14.24 4.65 -5.36
C VAL A 215 -15.57 4.16 -5.91
N SER A 216 -15.54 3.17 -6.81
CA SER A 216 -16.75 2.48 -7.30
C SER A 216 -16.42 1.07 -7.79
N ALA A 217 -17.43 0.33 -8.25
CA ALA A 217 -17.24 -1.00 -8.85
C ALA A 217 -16.37 -0.99 -10.13
N LYS A 218 -16.17 0.16 -10.74
CA LYS A 218 -15.42 0.30 -12.01
C LYS A 218 -14.31 1.34 -11.96
N CYS A 219 -14.14 2.03 -10.82
CA CYS A 219 -13.20 3.14 -10.72
C CYS A 219 -12.33 3.07 -9.47
N TYR A 220 -11.05 3.35 -9.67
CA TYR A 220 -10.06 3.57 -8.62
C TYR A 220 -9.55 4.99 -8.69
N LYS A 221 -9.18 5.54 -7.54
CA LYS A 221 -8.52 6.84 -7.44
C LYS A 221 -7.15 6.67 -6.79
N VAL A 222 -6.13 7.09 -7.51
CA VAL A 222 -4.74 7.13 -7.06
C VAL A 222 -4.46 8.51 -6.48
N TYR A 223 -3.90 8.54 -5.29
CA TYR A 223 -3.46 9.75 -4.62
C TYR A 223 -1.95 9.75 -4.56
N VAL A 224 -1.34 10.76 -5.14
CA VAL A 224 0.10 10.98 -5.13
C VAL A 224 0.40 12.20 -4.27
N LYS A 225 1.25 12.05 -3.26
CA LYS A 225 1.63 13.14 -2.36
C LYS A 225 3.14 13.15 -2.16
N ARG A 226 3.82 14.24 -2.51
CA ARG A 226 5.23 14.43 -2.18
C ARG A 226 5.38 14.55 -0.67
N LEU A 227 6.23 13.73 -0.08
CA LEU A 227 6.61 13.80 1.33
C LEU A 227 7.77 14.77 1.47
N SER A 228 7.83 15.46 2.61
CA SER A 228 8.84 16.47 2.88
C SER A 228 9.68 16.10 4.09
N TYR A 229 10.97 16.32 3.98
CA TYR A 229 11.94 16.32 5.08
C TYR A 229 13.13 17.22 4.69
N ASP A 230 13.81 17.79 5.68
CA ASP A 230 14.98 18.64 5.45
C ASP A 230 16.23 17.77 5.23
N LYS A 231 16.72 17.74 3.99
CA LYS A 231 17.93 16.98 3.59
C LYS A 231 19.22 17.52 4.21
N GLN A 232 19.20 18.71 4.80
CA GLN A 232 20.36 19.32 5.49
C GLN A 232 20.34 19.06 7.00
N ALA A 233 19.24 18.58 7.55
CA ALA A 233 19.13 18.21 8.95
C ALA A 233 19.99 16.98 9.30
N SER A 234 20.19 16.72 10.58
CA SER A 234 20.85 15.49 11.02
C SER A 234 20.06 14.27 10.55
N ARG A 235 20.73 13.15 10.30
CA ARG A 235 20.09 11.91 9.84
C ARG A 235 18.92 11.48 10.72
N LYS A 236 19.04 11.63 12.03
CA LYS A 236 17.98 11.31 12.98
C LYS A 236 16.75 12.20 12.74
N GLU A 237 16.96 13.48 12.55
CA GLU A 237 15.88 14.44 12.26
C GLU A 237 15.25 14.18 10.89
N GLN A 238 16.06 13.90 9.86
CA GLN A 238 15.56 13.49 8.54
C GLN A 238 14.60 12.30 8.64
N MET A 239 15.03 11.25 9.36
CA MET A 239 14.22 10.06 9.57
C MET A 239 12.92 10.38 10.31
N GLN A 240 12.98 11.21 11.35
CA GLN A 240 11.81 11.65 12.10
C GLN A 240 10.85 12.44 11.21
N GLN A 241 11.33 13.47 10.53
CA GLN A 241 10.51 14.33 9.66
C GLN A 241 9.86 13.56 8.52
N LEU A 242 10.60 12.63 7.87
CA LEU A 242 10.04 11.80 6.80
C LEU A 242 8.99 10.85 7.34
N THR A 243 9.19 10.28 8.53
CA THR A 243 8.18 9.45 9.21
C THR A 243 6.93 10.27 9.53
N ASP A 244 7.08 11.46 10.11
CA ASP A 244 5.98 12.37 10.42
C ASP A 244 5.15 12.70 9.17
N SER A 245 5.85 13.04 8.07
CA SER A 245 5.23 13.37 6.79
C SER A 245 4.44 12.17 6.23
N TYR A 246 5.01 10.96 6.28
CA TYR A 246 4.36 9.74 5.81
C TYR A 246 3.15 9.36 6.67
N VAL A 247 3.31 9.34 7.99
CA VAL A 247 2.25 8.95 8.92
C VAL A 247 1.07 9.92 8.86
N LYS A 248 1.34 11.22 8.75
CA LYS A 248 0.31 12.25 8.56
C LYS A 248 -0.53 12.00 7.30
N GLU A 249 0.11 11.66 6.18
CA GLU A 249 -0.60 11.34 4.94
C GLU A 249 -1.37 10.01 5.06
N LEU A 250 -0.77 8.98 5.66
CA LEU A 250 -1.42 7.70 5.91
C LEU A 250 -2.67 7.88 6.78
N GLU A 251 -2.56 8.61 7.91
CA GLU A 251 -3.69 8.88 8.79
C GLU A 251 -4.80 9.63 8.06
N ARG A 252 -4.44 10.65 7.25
CA ARG A 252 -5.40 11.39 6.44
C ARG A 252 -6.20 10.46 5.54
N LYS A 253 -5.54 9.49 4.89
CA LYS A 253 -6.20 8.51 4.01
C LYS A 253 -7.02 7.49 4.78
N VAL A 254 -6.52 7.00 5.91
CA VAL A 254 -7.26 6.06 6.76
C VAL A 254 -8.53 6.70 7.33
N ARG A 255 -8.49 7.99 7.69
CA ARG A 255 -9.70 8.73 8.12
C ARG A 255 -10.67 8.99 6.97
N GLN A 256 -10.17 9.27 5.78
CA GLN A 256 -10.99 9.51 4.58
C GLN A 256 -11.66 8.21 4.07
N TYR A 257 -10.96 7.09 4.14
CA TYR A 257 -11.39 5.78 3.64
C TYR A 257 -11.30 4.69 4.72
N PRO A 258 -11.99 4.83 5.86
CA PRO A 258 -11.80 3.94 6.99
C PRO A 258 -12.15 2.48 6.69
N LEU A 259 -13.06 2.23 5.73
CA LEU A 259 -13.46 0.88 5.32
C LEU A 259 -12.41 0.18 4.43
N GLN A 260 -11.37 0.88 3.98
CA GLN A 260 -10.34 0.31 3.09
C GLN A 260 -9.00 0.08 3.78
N TRP A 261 -8.95 0.11 5.11
CA TRP A 261 -7.81 -0.30 5.91
C TRP A 261 -7.85 -1.82 6.13
N PHE A 262 -6.95 -2.56 5.45
CA PHE A 262 -6.98 -4.03 5.43
C PHE A 262 -5.86 -4.66 6.28
N ASN A 263 -5.57 -4.07 7.41
CA ASN A 263 -4.66 -4.63 8.41
C ASN A 263 -5.45 -5.49 9.41
N PHE A 264 -5.55 -6.79 9.10
CA PHE A 264 -6.29 -7.77 9.89
C PHE A 264 -5.41 -8.43 10.98
N TYR A 265 -4.53 -7.67 11.60
CA TYR A 265 -3.68 -8.06 12.72
C TYR A 265 -3.59 -6.91 13.74
N ASP A 266 -3.06 -7.19 14.93
CA ASP A 266 -2.93 -6.18 15.98
C ASP A 266 -1.82 -5.18 15.62
N PHE A 267 -2.22 -4.10 14.94
CA PHE A 267 -1.32 -3.07 14.42
C PHE A 267 -0.82 -2.12 15.52
N TRP A 268 -1.59 -1.96 16.59
CA TRP A 268 -1.33 -1.07 17.72
C TRP A 268 -0.87 -1.84 18.97
N THR A 269 0.11 -2.73 18.83
CA THR A 269 0.69 -3.50 19.94
C THR A 269 2.17 -3.16 20.14
#